data_fc7cffda1c43cca7b4e1ceb6ace82705
#
_entry.id   fc7cffda1c43cca7b4e1ceb6ace82705
#
_cell.length_a   1.000
_cell.length_b   1.000
_cell.length_c   1.000
_cell.angle_alpha   90.00
_cell.angle_beta   90.00
_cell.angle_gamma   90.00
#
_symmetry.space_group_name_H-M   'P 1'
#
loop_
_entity.id
_entity.type
_entity.pdbx_description
1 polymer ?
#
loop_
_entity_poly.entity_id
_entity_poly.type
_entity_poly.pdbx_seq_one_letter_code
_entity_poly.pdbx_strand_id
1 'polypeptide(L)'
;TLDLFAGLRTDLAAMALGFYFAELTEAVATEDAPHQELLSHLLNGLYAISVLHKPLSLVKAAFELKLLCLAGYAPLADACAYCGRQDPEQPFFDVLDGVLRCGTCGGGERRGLPLCPDSLAALRHIVYGDAKRLYSFTLGSEAQKRLSAAAEAFLAAQLERGFKTLDFYKSVQGMA
;
A
#
# COMPACT_ATOMS: atom_id res chain seq x y z
N THR A 1 2.97 -1.25 -27.59
CA THR A 1 3.31 -1.74 -26.23
C THR A 1 4.43 -0.97 -25.56
N LEU A 2 5.35 -0.41 -26.33
CA LEU A 2 6.45 0.43 -25.79
C LEU A 2 5.99 1.82 -25.33
N ASP A 3 4.82 2.26 -25.75
CA ASP A 3 4.24 3.54 -25.36
C ASP A 3 3.50 3.54 -24.02
N LEU A 4 3.24 2.35 -23.43
CA LEU A 4 2.50 2.22 -22.16
C LEU A 4 3.12 2.99 -21.00
N PHE A 5 4.41 3.24 -21.04
CA PHE A 5 5.15 3.92 -19.98
C PHE A 5 5.68 5.31 -20.40
N ALA A 6 5.21 5.85 -21.50
CA ALA A 6 5.63 7.18 -21.96
C ALA A 6 5.34 8.26 -20.90
N GLY A 7 4.21 8.17 -20.21
CA GLY A 7 3.85 9.07 -19.12
C GLY A 7 4.83 9.09 -17.94
N LEU A 8 5.58 8.02 -17.72
CA LEU A 8 6.62 8.00 -16.68
C LEU A 8 7.82 8.88 -17.03
N ARG A 9 8.08 9.12 -18.29
CA ARG A 9 9.23 9.91 -18.76
C ARG A 9 9.01 11.40 -18.64
N THR A 10 7.76 11.84 -18.54
CA THR A 10 7.39 13.26 -18.51
C THR A 10 7.14 13.78 -17.09
N ASP A 11 7.01 12.89 -16.12
CA ASP A 11 6.75 13.22 -14.72
C ASP A 11 7.82 12.57 -13.82
N LEU A 12 8.68 13.40 -13.22
CA LEU A 12 9.77 12.93 -12.36
C LEU A 12 9.27 12.16 -11.14
N ALA A 13 8.18 12.61 -10.52
CA ALA A 13 7.60 11.92 -9.36
C ALA A 13 7.04 10.55 -9.75
N ALA A 14 6.34 10.46 -10.88
CA ALA A 14 5.84 9.19 -11.41
C ALA A 14 6.98 8.23 -11.76
N MET A 15 8.05 8.72 -12.38
CA MET A 15 9.24 7.92 -12.68
C MET A 15 9.93 7.41 -11.41
N ALA A 16 10.10 8.27 -10.41
CA ALA A 16 10.69 7.91 -9.12
C ALA A 16 9.86 6.82 -8.42
N LEU A 17 8.53 6.94 -8.46
CA LEU A 17 7.62 5.93 -7.91
C LEU A 17 7.72 4.60 -8.68
N GLY A 18 7.88 4.65 -9.99
CA GLY A 18 8.09 3.46 -10.82
C GLY A 18 9.36 2.70 -10.44
N PHE A 19 10.46 3.40 -10.20
CA PHE A 19 11.69 2.78 -9.68
C PHE A 19 11.51 2.15 -8.30
N TYR A 20 10.77 2.81 -7.43
CA TYR A 20 10.44 2.25 -6.13
C TYR A 20 9.62 0.95 -6.25
N PHE A 21 8.64 0.91 -7.12
CA PHE A 21 7.85 -0.30 -7.37
C PHE A 21 8.71 -1.46 -7.89
N ALA A 22 9.67 -1.17 -8.77
CA ALA A 22 10.60 -2.17 -9.28
C ALA A 22 11.50 -2.72 -8.17
N GLU A 23 12.07 -1.85 -7.32
CA GLU A 23 12.91 -2.26 -6.19
C GLU A 23 12.14 -3.11 -5.17
N LEU A 24 10.90 -2.71 -4.85
CA LEU A 24 10.02 -3.48 -3.96
C LEU A 24 9.71 -4.87 -4.52
N THR A 25 9.38 -4.94 -5.80
CA THR A 25 9.07 -6.22 -6.45
C THR A 25 10.28 -7.15 -6.42
N GLU A 26 11.47 -6.63 -6.71
CA GLU A 26 12.72 -7.38 -6.61
C GLU A 26 12.99 -7.86 -5.19
N ALA A 27 12.74 -7.01 -4.19
CA ALA A 27 12.99 -7.34 -2.78
C ALA A 27 12.14 -8.50 -2.25
N VAL A 28 10.93 -8.71 -2.78
CA VAL A 28 10.03 -9.79 -2.36
C VAL A 28 10.08 -11.01 -3.28
N ALA A 29 10.71 -10.90 -4.45
CA ALA A 29 10.89 -12.01 -5.37
C ALA A 29 11.85 -13.06 -4.78
N THR A 30 11.47 -14.35 -4.86
CA THR A 30 12.31 -15.47 -4.43
C THR A 30 12.71 -16.30 -5.66
N GLU A 31 13.91 -16.90 -5.64
CA GLU A 31 14.45 -17.64 -6.78
C GLU A 31 13.61 -18.87 -7.18
N ASP A 32 12.91 -19.45 -6.21
CA ASP A 32 12.22 -20.74 -6.39
C ASP A 32 10.70 -20.63 -6.64
N ALA A 33 10.13 -19.43 -6.71
CA ALA A 33 8.70 -19.23 -6.88
C ALA A 33 8.33 -18.67 -8.26
N PRO A 34 7.17 -19.03 -8.83
CA PRO A 34 6.68 -18.41 -10.05
C PRO A 34 6.38 -16.92 -9.80
N HIS A 35 6.98 -16.05 -10.62
CA HIS A 35 6.89 -14.60 -10.46
C HIS A 35 5.80 -13.94 -11.32
N GLN A 36 4.91 -14.71 -11.91
CA GLN A 36 3.90 -14.18 -12.84
C GLN A 36 2.97 -13.16 -12.16
N GLU A 37 2.52 -13.45 -10.95
CA GLU A 37 1.64 -12.53 -10.21
C GLU A 37 2.37 -11.25 -9.79
N LEU A 38 3.63 -11.37 -9.35
CA LEU A 38 4.46 -10.22 -9.00
C LEU A 38 4.74 -9.35 -10.22
N LEU A 39 5.05 -9.95 -11.35
CA LEU A 39 5.28 -9.22 -12.60
C LEU A 39 4.00 -8.52 -13.06
N SER A 40 2.87 -9.19 -13.03
CA SER A 40 1.58 -8.60 -13.37
C SER A 40 1.24 -7.42 -12.44
N HIS A 41 1.52 -7.57 -11.15
CA HIS A 41 1.33 -6.50 -10.16
C HIS A 41 2.20 -5.27 -10.46
N LEU A 42 3.48 -5.50 -10.77
CA LEU A 42 4.39 -4.42 -11.17
C LEU A 42 3.91 -3.70 -12.42
N LEU A 43 3.55 -4.43 -13.47
CA LEU A 43 3.08 -3.85 -14.72
C LEU A 43 1.78 -3.06 -14.54
N ASN A 44 0.85 -3.58 -13.75
CA ASN A 44 -0.40 -2.89 -13.42
C ASN A 44 -0.16 -1.62 -12.59
N GLY A 45 0.82 -1.64 -11.68
CA GLY A 45 1.23 -0.46 -10.93
C GLY A 45 1.82 0.63 -11.82
N LEU A 46 2.72 0.25 -12.73
CA LEU A 46 3.30 1.17 -13.72
C LEU A 46 2.24 1.74 -14.65
N TYR A 47 1.28 0.93 -15.08
CA TYR A 47 0.13 1.38 -15.86
C TYR A 47 -0.73 2.38 -15.08
N ALA A 48 -1.01 2.12 -13.81
CA ALA A 48 -1.78 3.02 -12.96
C ALA A 48 -1.13 4.40 -12.83
N ILE A 49 0.19 4.44 -12.69
CA ILE A 49 0.94 5.70 -12.61
C ILE A 49 0.93 6.44 -13.96
N SER A 50 1.17 5.72 -15.06
CA SER A 50 1.42 6.34 -16.36
C SER A 50 0.16 6.70 -17.14
N VAL A 51 -0.95 5.99 -16.91
CA VAL A 51 -2.16 6.09 -17.75
C VAL A 51 -3.38 6.53 -16.94
N LEU A 52 -3.60 5.99 -15.75
CA LEU A 52 -4.83 6.27 -15.00
C LEU A 52 -4.86 7.63 -14.33
N HIS A 53 -3.73 8.33 -14.23
CA HIS A 53 -3.62 9.66 -13.61
C HIS A 53 -4.25 9.74 -12.20
N LYS A 54 -4.18 8.65 -11.46
CA LYS A 54 -4.60 8.59 -10.06
C LYS A 54 -3.59 9.31 -9.16
N PRO A 55 -3.99 9.81 -7.98
CA PRO A 55 -3.03 10.35 -7.01
C PRO A 55 -1.91 9.35 -6.73
N LEU A 56 -0.65 9.79 -6.86
CA LEU A 56 0.51 8.90 -6.72
C LEU A 56 0.57 8.24 -5.33
N SER A 57 0.20 8.98 -4.27
CA SER A 57 0.17 8.45 -2.91
C SER A 57 -0.88 7.33 -2.74
N LEU A 58 -2.01 7.42 -3.44
CA LEU A 58 -3.03 6.39 -3.44
C LEU A 58 -2.52 5.12 -4.15
N VAL A 59 -1.93 5.28 -5.32
CA VAL A 59 -1.36 4.16 -6.09
C VAL A 59 -0.23 3.50 -5.30
N LYS A 60 0.63 4.30 -4.67
CA LYS A 60 1.72 3.82 -3.82
C LYS A 60 1.20 2.94 -2.69
N ALA A 61 0.22 3.42 -1.90
CA ALA A 61 -0.35 2.68 -0.78
C ALA A 61 -1.01 1.36 -1.23
N ALA A 62 -1.79 1.40 -2.31
CA ALA A 62 -2.43 0.22 -2.87
C ALA A 62 -1.40 -0.81 -3.38
N PHE A 63 -0.35 -0.34 -4.04
CA PHE A 63 0.74 -1.19 -4.53
C PHE A 63 1.47 -1.88 -3.39
N GLU A 64 1.89 -1.12 -2.36
CA GLU A 64 2.61 -1.64 -1.19
C GLU A 64 1.82 -2.73 -0.47
N LEU A 65 0.56 -2.45 -0.14
CA LEU A 65 -0.30 -3.39 0.57
C LEU A 65 -0.57 -4.67 -0.24
N LYS A 66 -0.86 -4.54 -1.53
CA LYS A 66 -1.11 -5.70 -2.38
C LYS A 66 0.16 -6.53 -2.60
N LEU A 67 1.30 -5.89 -2.74
CA LEU A 67 2.59 -6.57 -2.84
C LEU A 67 2.86 -7.43 -1.61
N LEU A 68 2.60 -6.90 -0.41
CA LEU A 68 2.73 -7.64 0.84
C LEU A 68 1.78 -8.84 0.90
N CYS A 69 0.54 -8.69 0.42
CA CYS A 69 -0.39 -9.82 0.31
C CYS A 69 0.17 -10.92 -0.60
N LEU A 70 0.72 -10.56 -1.75
CA LEU A 70 1.32 -11.51 -2.69
C LEU A 70 2.59 -12.16 -2.12
N ALA A 71 3.32 -11.45 -1.29
CA ALA A 71 4.53 -11.95 -0.62
C ALA A 71 4.25 -12.82 0.62
N GLY A 72 2.98 -13.02 1.00
CA GLY A 72 2.59 -13.82 2.14
C GLY A 72 2.40 -13.05 3.45
N TYR A 73 2.40 -11.73 3.41
CA TYR A 73 2.22 -10.84 4.58
C TYR A 73 0.85 -10.15 4.58
N ALA A 74 -0.20 -10.84 4.13
CA ALA A 74 -1.54 -10.24 4.08
C ALA A 74 -2.02 -9.84 5.48
N PRO A 75 -2.44 -8.57 5.68
CA PRO A 75 -2.97 -8.15 6.97
C PRO A 75 -4.38 -8.70 7.21
N LEU A 76 -4.75 -8.86 8.48
CA LEU A 76 -6.09 -9.24 8.91
C LEU A 76 -6.88 -7.97 9.26
N ALA A 77 -7.72 -7.54 8.35
CA ALA A 77 -8.48 -6.28 8.46
C ALA A 77 -10.01 -6.48 8.45
N ASP A 78 -10.49 -7.71 8.52
CA ASP A 78 -11.93 -8.04 8.51
C ASP A 78 -12.64 -7.69 9.82
N ALA A 79 -11.96 -7.82 10.94
CA ALA A 79 -12.51 -7.54 12.27
C ALA A 79 -11.41 -7.17 13.26
N CYS A 80 -11.80 -6.54 14.37
CA CYS A 80 -10.89 -6.34 15.50
C CYS A 80 -10.36 -7.68 16.00
N ALA A 81 -9.03 -7.83 16.06
CA ALA A 81 -8.36 -9.06 16.46
C ALA A 81 -8.70 -9.50 17.91
N TYR A 82 -9.17 -8.59 18.75
CA TYR A 82 -9.47 -8.88 20.16
C TYR A 82 -10.95 -9.17 20.43
N CYS A 83 -11.87 -8.34 19.91
CA CYS A 83 -13.30 -8.50 20.21
C CYS A 83 -14.14 -8.99 19.04
N GLY A 84 -13.55 -9.15 17.86
CA GLY A 84 -14.25 -9.63 16.67
C GLY A 84 -15.21 -8.64 16.02
N ARG A 85 -15.27 -7.39 16.49
CA ARG A 85 -16.16 -6.37 15.92
C ARG A 85 -15.69 -6.03 14.49
N GLN A 86 -16.60 -6.19 13.53
CA GLN A 86 -16.28 -5.94 12.10
C GLN A 86 -16.18 -4.45 11.78
N ASP A 87 -17.02 -3.62 12.39
CA ASP A 87 -16.99 -2.17 12.21
C ASP A 87 -16.62 -1.50 13.54
N PRO A 88 -15.33 -1.49 13.90
CA PRO A 88 -14.87 -0.92 15.14
C PRO A 88 -14.95 0.60 15.12
N GLU A 89 -15.37 1.17 16.23
CA GLU A 89 -15.18 2.59 16.48
C GLU A 89 -13.70 2.88 16.67
N GLN A 90 -13.21 3.99 16.11
CA GLN A 90 -11.81 4.39 16.20
C GLN A 90 -10.85 3.23 15.84
N PRO A 91 -10.90 2.73 14.58
CA PRO A 91 -10.04 1.62 14.18
C PRO A 91 -8.57 2.02 14.17
N PHE A 92 -7.71 1.10 14.63
CA PHE A 92 -6.25 1.21 14.54
C PHE A 92 -5.70 0.02 13.77
N PHE A 93 -4.69 0.27 12.97
CA PHE A 93 -3.95 -0.78 12.29
C PHE A 93 -2.61 -1.02 13.00
N ASP A 94 -2.47 -2.20 13.59
CA ASP A 94 -1.22 -2.64 14.21
C ASP A 94 -0.28 -3.13 13.10
N VAL A 95 0.75 -2.34 12.82
CA VAL A 95 1.67 -2.62 11.71
C VAL A 95 2.68 -3.73 12.01
N LEU A 96 2.92 -4.05 13.28
CA LEU A 96 3.82 -5.13 13.66
C LEU A 96 3.13 -6.48 13.51
N ASP A 97 1.92 -6.58 14.03
CA ASP A 97 1.14 -7.82 13.98
C ASP A 97 0.29 -7.94 12.70
N GLY A 98 0.13 -6.86 11.94
CA GLY A 98 -0.68 -6.84 10.72
C GLY A 98 -2.17 -7.06 10.99
N VAL A 99 -2.71 -6.53 12.08
CA VAL A 99 -4.09 -6.76 12.51
C VAL A 99 -4.83 -5.45 12.77
N LEU A 100 -6.16 -5.51 12.63
CA LEU A 100 -7.07 -4.43 13.01
C LEU A 100 -7.36 -4.51 14.50
N ARG A 101 -7.39 -3.35 15.16
CA ARG A 101 -7.81 -3.18 16.57
C ARG A 101 -8.83 -2.05 16.69
N CYS A 102 -9.75 -2.16 17.63
CA CYS A 102 -10.66 -1.05 17.97
C CYS A 102 -10.10 -0.20 19.11
N GLY A 103 -10.59 1.03 19.23
CA GLY A 103 -10.18 1.96 20.27
C GLY A 103 -10.46 1.45 21.70
N THR A 104 -11.49 0.61 21.86
CA THR A 104 -11.85 0.03 23.16
C THR A 104 -10.92 -1.09 23.59
N CYS A 105 -10.46 -1.92 22.64
CA CYS A 105 -9.59 -3.08 22.91
C CYS A 105 -8.10 -2.72 22.91
N GLY A 106 -7.75 -1.54 22.39
CA GLY A 106 -6.36 -1.11 22.25
C GLY A 106 -5.65 -0.69 23.53
N GLY A 107 -6.19 -1.07 24.70
CA GLY A 107 -5.75 -0.70 26.05
C GLY A 107 -4.30 -0.25 26.20
N GLY A 108 -4.07 1.00 26.59
CA GLY A 108 -2.83 1.55 27.16
C GLY A 108 -1.62 1.71 26.25
N GLU A 109 -1.29 0.75 25.43
CA GLU A 109 -0.18 0.79 24.47
C GLU A 109 -0.72 0.88 23.03
N ARG A 110 -0.83 2.07 22.53
CA ARG A 110 -1.25 2.35 21.16
C ARG A 110 -0.11 2.05 20.19
N ARG A 111 0.08 0.80 19.81
CA ARG A 111 1.06 0.38 18.80
C ARG A 111 0.55 0.50 17.37
N GLY A 112 -0.66 1.04 17.18
CA GLY A 112 -1.31 1.11 15.88
C GLY A 112 -1.39 2.50 15.32
N LEU A 113 -1.50 2.59 13.99
CA LEU A 113 -1.81 3.82 13.29
C LEU A 113 -3.32 3.99 13.17
N PRO A 114 -3.85 5.21 13.45
CA PRO A 114 -5.29 5.43 13.39
C PRO A 114 -5.80 5.37 11.95
N LEU A 115 -6.91 4.67 11.77
CA LEU A 115 -7.67 4.67 10.53
C LEU A 115 -8.98 5.45 10.72
N CYS A 116 -9.59 5.87 9.61
CA CYS A 116 -10.96 6.33 9.57
C CYS A 116 -11.80 5.32 8.78
N PRO A 117 -13.15 5.42 8.78
CA PRO A 117 -13.99 4.47 8.05
C PRO A 117 -13.59 4.31 6.57
N ASP A 118 -13.27 5.41 5.89
CA ASP A 118 -12.90 5.38 4.47
C ASP A 118 -11.53 4.73 4.24
N SER A 119 -10.54 5.01 5.08
CA SER A 119 -9.23 4.36 4.97
C SER A 119 -9.29 2.87 5.32
N LEU A 120 -10.14 2.47 6.27
CA LEU A 120 -10.39 1.07 6.58
C LEU A 120 -11.09 0.35 5.41
N ALA A 121 -12.10 0.98 4.80
CA ALA A 121 -12.76 0.44 3.62
C ALA A 121 -11.79 0.26 2.45
N ALA A 122 -10.89 1.23 2.24
CA ALA A 122 -9.85 1.14 1.22
C ALA A 122 -8.85 0.02 1.51
N LEU A 123 -8.40 -0.12 2.76
CA LEU A 123 -7.52 -1.22 3.18
C LEU A 123 -8.17 -2.58 2.87
N ARG A 124 -9.43 -2.76 3.22
CA ARG A 124 -10.19 -3.99 2.93
C ARG A 124 -10.34 -4.23 1.44
N HIS A 125 -10.64 -3.20 0.66
CA HIS A 125 -10.71 -3.29 -0.79
C HIS A 125 -9.41 -3.80 -1.41
N ILE A 126 -8.27 -3.30 -0.94
CA ILE A 126 -6.94 -3.70 -1.43
C ILE A 126 -6.63 -5.15 -1.03
N VAL A 127 -6.88 -5.52 0.21
CA VAL A 127 -6.51 -6.83 0.76
C VAL A 127 -7.43 -7.94 0.23
N TYR A 128 -8.75 -7.71 0.25
CA TYR A 128 -9.74 -8.74 -0.04
C TYR A 128 -10.42 -8.61 -1.39
N GLY A 129 -10.27 -7.48 -2.06
CA GLY A 129 -10.92 -7.22 -3.34
C GLY A 129 -10.22 -7.88 -4.53
N ASP A 130 -10.88 -7.81 -5.69
CA ASP A 130 -10.33 -8.30 -6.95
C ASP A 130 -9.12 -7.45 -7.39
N ALA A 131 -8.02 -8.12 -7.72
CA ALA A 131 -6.80 -7.48 -8.20
C ALA A 131 -7.02 -6.62 -9.45
N LYS A 132 -7.99 -6.97 -10.31
CA LYS A 132 -8.36 -6.17 -11.49
C LYS A 132 -8.97 -4.82 -11.14
N ARG A 133 -9.48 -4.65 -9.93
CA ARG A 133 -10.12 -3.43 -9.44
C ARG A 133 -9.29 -2.72 -8.37
N LEU A 134 -8.03 -3.07 -8.25
CA LEU A 134 -7.13 -2.57 -7.19
C LEU A 134 -7.11 -1.05 -7.12
N TYR A 135 -7.03 -0.36 -8.24
CA TYR A 135 -6.93 1.10 -8.32
C TYR A 135 -8.28 1.79 -8.62
N SER A 136 -9.40 1.11 -8.51
CA SER A 136 -10.73 1.63 -8.90
C SER A 136 -11.45 2.39 -7.80
N PHE A 137 -10.77 2.79 -6.73
CA PHE A 137 -11.36 3.56 -5.64
C PHE A 137 -10.79 4.98 -5.57
N THR A 138 -11.50 5.85 -4.87
CA THR A 138 -11.07 7.22 -4.57
C THR A 138 -11.19 7.48 -3.07
N LEU A 139 -10.32 8.36 -2.55
CA LEU A 139 -10.32 8.73 -1.14
C LEU A 139 -10.23 10.24 -0.97
N GLY A 140 -10.86 10.75 0.08
CA GLY A 140 -10.59 12.10 0.55
C GLY A 140 -9.17 12.23 1.10
N SER A 141 -8.69 13.45 1.19
CA SER A 141 -7.31 13.78 1.59
C SER A 141 -6.88 13.15 2.91
N GLU A 142 -7.72 13.20 3.94
CA GLU A 142 -7.40 12.65 5.27
C GLU A 142 -7.32 11.12 5.25
N ALA A 143 -8.29 10.46 4.61
CA ALA A 143 -8.29 9.01 4.49
C ALA A 143 -7.09 8.52 3.68
N GLN A 144 -6.70 9.25 2.63
CA GLN A 144 -5.53 8.93 1.82
C GLN A 144 -4.23 9.04 2.63
N LYS A 145 -4.09 10.09 3.46
CA LYS A 145 -2.92 10.23 4.36
C LYS A 145 -2.82 9.08 5.34
N ARG A 146 -3.93 8.69 5.97
CA ARG A 146 -3.96 7.58 6.93
C ARG A 146 -3.63 6.25 6.26
N LEU A 147 -4.20 5.98 5.11
CA LEU A 147 -3.90 4.77 4.34
C LEU A 147 -2.43 4.71 3.93
N SER A 148 -1.89 5.82 3.42
CA SER A 148 -0.48 5.91 3.00
C SER A 148 0.47 5.69 4.18
N ALA A 149 0.19 6.29 5.33
CA ALA A 149 1.01 6.10 6.53
C ALA A 149 0.97 4.65 7.01
N ALA A 150 -0.21 4.03 7.03
CA ALA A 150 -0.38 2.64 7.43
C ALA A 150 0.32 1.67 6.48
N ALA A 151 0.19 1.87 5.17
CA ALA A 151 0.82 1.04 4.15
C ALA A 151 2.35 1.07 4.24
N GLU A 152 2.93 2.26 4.31
CA GLU A 152 4.39 2.44 4.38
C GLU A 152 4.96 1.89 5.68
N ALA A 153 4.32 2.16 6.82
CA ALA A 153 4.77 1.65 8.11
C ALA A 153 4.66 0.12 8.20
N PHE A 154 3.59 -0.46 7.65
CA PHE A 154 3.41 -1.91 7.59
C PHE A 154 4.47 -2.56 6.71
N LEU A 155 4.73 -2.00 5.55
CA LEU A 155 5.78 -2.49 4.66
C LEU A 155 7.16 -2.46 5.33
N ALA A 156 7.50 -1.35 5.98
CA ALA A 156 8.77 -1.23 6.71
C ALA A 156 8.89 -2.24 7.83
N ALA A 157 7.80 -2.50 8.58
CA ALA A 157 7.77 -3.47 9.66
C ALA A 157 7.94 -4.91 9.17
N GLN A 158 7.29 -5.26 8.06
CA GLN A 158 7.33 -6.63 7.53
C GLN A 158 8.62 -6.96 6.78
N LEU A 159 9.17 -6.02 6.02
CA LEU A 159 10.40 -6.24 5.23
C LEU A 159 11.68 -5.89 6.00
N GLU A 160 11.57 -5.20 7.12
CA GLU A 160 12.68 -4.85 8.02
C GLU A 160 13.88 -4.18 7.30
N ARG A 161 13.59 -3.38 6.28
CA ARG A 161 14.63 -2.64 5.53
C ARG A 161 14.10 -1.33 4.97
N GLY A 162 15.02 -0.42 4.68
CA GLY A 162 14.74 0.80 3.92
C GLY A 162 14.97 0.63 2.43
N PHE A 163 14.49 1.60 1.64
CA PHE A 163 14.60 1.61 0.18
C PHE A 163 15.10 2.97 -0.29
N LYS A 164 16.23 2.99 -1.00
CA LYS A 164 16.81 4.24 -1.54
C LYS A 164 15.90 4.92 -2.56
N THR A 165 15.17 4.12 -3.34
CA THR A 165 14.19 4.63 -4.31
C THR A 165 12.99 5.29 -3.64
N LEU A 166 12.58 4.84 -2.45
CA LEU A 166 11.57 5.52 -1.65
C LEU A 166 12.07 6.89 -1.16
N ASP A 167 13.29 6.95 -0.66
CA ASP A 167 13.91 8.21 -0.22
C ASP A 167 14.00 9.21 -1.37
N PHE A 168 14.37 8.74 -2.56
CA PHE A 168 14.39 9.56 -3.77
C PHE A 168 12.99 10.06 -4.15
N TYR A 169 11.98 9.18 -4.15
CA TYR A 169 10.60 9.57 -4.41
C TYR A 169 10.12 10.66 -3.45
N LYS A 170 10.37 10.49 -2.17
CA LYS A 170 10.01 11.49 -1.15
C LYS A 170 10.72 12.83 -1.37
N SER A 171 11.99 12.80 -1.77
CA SER A 171 12.75 14.03 -2.06
C SER A 171 12.17 14.79 -3.25
N VAL A 172 11.73 14.08 -4.28
CA VAL A 172 11.10 14.67 -5.47
C VAL A 172 9.73 15.27 -5.14
N GLN A 173 8.94 14.62 -4.28
CA GLN A 173 7.67 15.17 -3.82
C GLN A 173 7.83 16.49 -3.05
N GLY A 174 8.88 16.64 -2.27
CA GLY A 174 9.18 17.88 -1.56
C GLY A 174 9.62 19.04 -2.45
N MET A 175 9.92 18.76 -3.73
CA MET A 175 10.32 19.75 -4.75
C MET A 175 9.15 20.30 -5.57
N ALA A 176 7.96 19.71 -5.46
CA ALA A 176 6.77 20.08 -6.22
C ALA A 176 5.98 21.23 -5.58
#